data_aba178a9c46b412aac46603385fcbad0
#
_entry.id   aba178a9c46b412aac46603385fcbad0
#
_cell.length_a   1.000
_cell.length_b   1.000
_cell.length_c   1.000
_cell.angle_alpha   90.00
_cell.angle_beta   90.00
_cell.angle_gamma   90.00
#
_symmetry.space_group_name_H-M   'P 1'
#
loop_
_entity.id
_entity.type
_entity.pdbx_description
1 polymer ?
#
loop_
_entity_poly.entity_id
_entity_poly.type
_entity_poly.pdbx_seq_one_letter_code
_entity_poly.pdbx_strand_id
1 'polypeptide(L)'
;LLLLSVNFWEDYNNMSQSFFNELNMPIPKYNFEVGSGTHGQQTGAIIIGLEKVIKLEEPDWILVYGDTNSTIAAALVAAKTPCKIAHVESGLRSYRWGMPEEVNRIVTDRLSNLLFCPTILAQKNLVSEGGNQKTIVTGDVMYDSFVYYSNILDYDAIIQKNNLKKSEYLLVTIHRAENTDDKRRLGNIISALRSISRKVEVVLPIHPRTKKMIQKFSLSLEGIKVIEPVSYLSMIAFIVNSKAVVTDSGGLQKEAYFAKKKCLTI
;
A
#
# COMPACT_ATOMS: atom_id res chain seq x y z
N LEU A 1 15.18 -14.26 -12.02
CA LEU A 1 14.59 -13.34 -11.03
C LEU A 1 14.32 -14.12 -9.76
N LEU A 2 14.92 -13.69 -8.65
CA LEU A 2 14.67 -14.25 -7.34
C LEU A 2 13.60 -13.39 -6.65
N LEU A 3 12.46 -13.98 -6.29
CA LEU A 3 11.43 -13.31 -5.50
C LEU A 3 11.67 -13.59 -4.02
N LEU A 4 11.76 -12.52 -3.24
CA LEU A 4 11.86 -12.55 -1.79
C LEU A 4 10.59 -11.95 -1.20
N SER A 5 9.97 -12.64 -0.26
CA SER A 5 8.86 -12.11 0.51
C SER A 5 9.28 -11.83 1.95
N VAL A 6 8.81 -10.71 2.46
CA VAL A 6 8.92 -10.36 3.87
C VAL A 6 7.50 -10.20 4.39
N ASN A 7 7.03 -11.17 5.16
CA ASN A 7 5.70 -11.11 5.75
C ASN A 7 5.70 -10.19 6.97
N PHE A 8 4.86 -9.15 6.94
CA PHE A 8 4.63 -8.23 8.06
C PHE A 8 3.38 -8.57 8.89
N TRP A 9 2.69 -9.69 8.58
CA TRP A 9 1.35 -9.97 9.07
C TRP A 9 1.26 -11.36 9.70
N GLU A 10 1.80 -11.53 10.92
CA GLU A 10 1.64 -12.79 11.67
C GLU A 10 0.17 -13.15 11.92
N ASP A 11 -0.67 -12.14 12.17
CA ASP A 11 -2.10 -12.34 12.44
C ASP A 11 -2.95 -12.60 11.18
N TYR A 12 -2.36 -12.52 9.97
CA TYR A 12 -3.07 -12.58 8.68
C TYR A 12 -2.38 -13.49 7.66
N ASN A 13 -1.89 -14.66 8.08
CA ASN A 13 -1.33 -15.67 7.16
C ASN A 13 -2.25 -15.96 5.96
N ASN A 14 -3.57 -15.83 6.14
CA ASN A 14 -4.54 -15.99 5.07
C ASN A 14 -4.59 -14.80 4.09
N MET A 15 -4.23 -13.57 4.49
CA MET A 15 -4.33 -12.41 3.59
C MET A 15 -3.18 -12.36 2.59
N SER A 16 -1.93 -12.49 3.03
CA SER A 16 -0.78 -12.49 2.10
C SER A 16 -0.86 -13.67 1.13
N GLN A 17 -1.18 -14.87 1.61
CA GLN A 17 -1.35 -16.04 0.76
C GLN A 17 -2.51 -15.86 -0.24
N SER A 18 -3.61 -15.21 0.17
CA SER A 18 -4.72 -14.93 -0.74
C SER A 18 -4.31 -13.98 -1.88
N PHE A 19 -3.47 -12.98 -1.60
CA PHE A 19 -2.92 -12.10 -2.65
C PHE A 19 -2.08 -12.85 -3.66
N PHE A 20 -1.16 -13.73 -3.21
CA PHE A 20 -0.35 -14.54 -4.12
C PHE A 20 -1.21 -15.42 -5.02
N ASN A 21 -2.24 -16.05 -4.45
CA ASN A 21 -3.15 -16.92 -5.19
C ASN A 21 -4.05 -16.12 -6.16
N GLU A 22 -4.65 -15.01 -5.68
CA GLU A 22 -5.57 -14.18 -6.46
C GLU A 22 -4.88 -13.52 -7.65
N LEU A 23 -3.65 -13.03 -7.45
CA LEU A 23 -2.89 -12.35 -8.49
C LEU A 23 -2.00 -13.29 -9.31
N ASN A 24 -2.09 -14.61 -9.04
CA ASN A 24 -1.27 -15.64 -9.67
C ASN A 24 0.23 -15.30 -9.62
N MET A 25 0.69 -14.80 -8.46
CA MET A 25 2.07 -14.41 -8.27
C MET A 25 2.97 -15.62 -8.00
N PRO A 26 4.22 -15.62 -8.48
CA PRO A 26 5.17 -16.68 -8.16
C PRO A 26 5.39 -16.81 -6.65
N ILE A 27 5.49 -18.04 -6.16
CA ILE A 27 5.81 -18.29 -4.75
C ILE A 27 7.24 -17.78 -4.49
N PRO A 28 7.46 -16.97 -3.42
CA PRO A 28 8.79 -16.51 -3.05
C PRO A 28 9.72 -17.66 -2.69
N LYS A 29 10.97 -17.61 -3.16
CA LYS A 29 11.99 -18.61 -2.77
C LYS A 29 12.37 -18.50 -1.30
N TYR A 30 12.33 -17.30 -0.74
CA TYR A 30 12.65 -17.02 0.66
C TYR A 30 11.53 -16.24 1.32
N ASN A 31 11.20 -16.64 2.54
CA ASN A 31 10.27 -15.94 3.42
C ASN A 31 10.92 -15.81 4.80
N PHE A 32 11.07 -14.59 5.31
CA PHE A 32 11.72 -14.34 6.60
C PHE A 32 10.76 -14.35 7.78
N GLU A 33 9.47 -14.45 7.54
CA GLU A 33 8.43 -14.48 8.58
C GLU A 33 8.57 -13.33 9.61
N VAL A 34 9.00 -12.15 9.12
CA VAL A 34 9.13 -10.97 9.96
C VAL A 34 7.75 -10.39 10.21
N GLY A 35 7.20 -10.68 11.38
CA GLY A 35 5.89 -10.24 11.80
C GLY A 35 5.83 -8.78 12.25
N SER A 36 4.77 -8.46 12.99
CA SER A 36 4.55 -7.14 13.59
C SER A 36 5.63 -6.81 14.62
N GLY A 37 6.07 -5.56 14.65
CA GLY A 37 7.10 -5.09 15.57
C GLY A 37 7.39 -3.61 15.42
N THR A 38 8.35 -3.08 16.16
CA THR A 38 8.86 -1.73 15.95
C THR A 38 9.63 -1.65 14.64
N HIS A 39 9.74 -0.45 14.05
CA HIS A 39 10.50 -0.24 12.81
C HIS A 39 11.93 -0.80 12.92
N GLY A 40 12.60 -0.59 14.07
CA GLY A 40 13.95 -1.09 14.30
C GLY A 40 14.02 -2.62 14.33
N GLN A 41 13.08 -3.28 15.02
CA GLN A 41 13.01 -4.75 15.08
C GLN A 41 12.76 -5.35 13.69
N GLN A 42 11.81 -4.83 12.96
CA GLN A 42 11.50 -5.29 11.60
C GLN A 42 12.69 -5.10 10.66
N THR A 43 13.21 -3.87 10.57
CA THR A 43 14.35 -3.55 9.69
C THR A 43 15.58 -4.40 10.04
N GLY A 44 15.88 -4.56 11.32
CA GLY A 44 17.02 -5.38 11.78
C GLY A 44 16.88 -6.87 11.44
N ALA A 45 15.69 -7.44 11.65
CA ALA A 45 15.42 -8.85 11.30
C ALA A 45 15.56 -9.09 9.79
N ILE A 46 15.04 -8.18 8.98
CA ILE A 46 15.14 -8.25 7.51
C ILE A 46 16.60 -8.14 7.06
N ILE A 47 17.39 -7.22 7.63
CA ILE A 47 18.82 -7.05 7.33
C ILE A 47 19.56 -8.37 7.58
N ILE A 48 19.36 -8.99 8.75
CA ILE A 48 20.03 -10.25 9.13
C ILE A 48 19.66 -11.40 8.16
N GLY A 49 18.38 -11.48 7.79
CA GLY A 49 17.92 -12.49 6.84
C GLY A 49 18.47 -12.27 5.42
N LEU A 50 18.40 -11.04 4.93
CA LEU A 50 18.89 -10.68 3.60
C LEU A 50 20.40 -10.83 3.42
N GLU A 51 21.18 -10.53 4.44
CA GLU A 51 22.64 -10.71 4.36
C GLU A 51 23.01 -12.16 4.03
N LYS A 52 22.30 -13.12 4.63
CA LYS A 52 22.50 -14.55 4.36
C LYS A 52 22.12 -14.92 2.93
N VAL A 53 20.98 -14.39 2.46
CA VAL A 53 20.49 -14.67 1.09
C VAL A 53 21.41 -14.05 0.05
N ILE A 54 21.87 -12.81 0.24
CA ILE A 54 22.78 -12.16 -0.69
C ILE A 54 24.11 -12.90 -0.80
N LYS A 55 24.66 -13.41 0.33
CA LYS A 55 25.87 -14.23 0.36
C LYS A 55 25.68 -15.59 -0.34
N LEU A 56 24.48 -16.14 -0.29
CA LEU A 56 24.18 -17.43 -0.92
C LEU A 56 23.90 -17.33 -2.41
N GLU A 57 23.15 -16.30 -2.82
CA GLU A 57 22.66 -16.15 -4.20
C GLU A 57 23.58 -15.28 -5.07
N GLU A 58 24.47 -14.50 -4.46
CA GLU A 58 25.42 -13.59 -5.13
C GLU A 58 24.79 -12.78 -6.29
N PRO A 59 23.67 -12.07 -6.05
CA PRO A 59 22.97 -11.40 -7.14
C PRO A 59 23.74 -10.18 -7.65
N ASP A 60 23.76 -9.95 -8.96
CA ASP A 60 24.30 -8.73 -9.55
C ASP A 60 23.48 -7.50 -9.21
N TRP A 61 22.15 -7.67 -9.12
CA TRP A 61 21.20 -6.61 -8.85
C TRP A 61 20.14 -7.03 -7.83
N ILE A 62 19.79 -6.09 -6.95
CA ILE A 62 18.61 -6.14 -6.11
C ILE A 62 17.63 -5.08 -6.60
N LEU A 63 16.39 -5.49 -6.88
CA LEU A 63 15.29 -4.62 -7.20
C LEU A 63 14.42 -4.42 -5.97
N VAL A 64 14.23 -3.18 -5.55
CA VAL A 64 13.38 -2.81 -4.41
C VAL A 64 12.24 -1.90 -4.86
N TYR A 65 11.11 -1.96 -4.16
CA TYR A 65 9.90 -1.22 -4.47
C TYR A 65 9.45 -0.35 -3.31
N GLY A 66 9.00 0.87 -3.61
CA GLY A 66 8.34 1.75 -2.65
C GLY A 66 9.23 2.19 -1.48
N ASP A 67 8.64 2.22 -0.27
CA ASP A 67 9.22 2.92 0.88
C ASP A 67 9.03 2.20 2.23
N THR A 68 8.85 0.90 2.21
CA THR A 68 8.66 0.10 3.42
C THR A 68 9.97 -0.19 4.17
N ASN A 69 9.86 -0.76 5.39
CA ASN A 69 11.03 -1.22 6.14
C ASN A 69 11.83 -2.29 5.38
N SER A 70 11.19 -3.09 4.51
CA SER A 70 11.87 -4.06 3.64
C SER A 70 12.73 -3.37 2.59
N THR A 71 12.22 -2.27 2.03
CA THR A 71 12.88 -1.50 0.99
C THR A 71 14.21 -0.93 1.49
N ILE A 72 14.17 -0.23 2.64
CA ILE A 72 15.38 0.34 3.24
C ILE A 72 16.34 -0.75 3.74
N ALA A 73 15.83 -1.84 4.33
CA ALA A 73 16.67 -2.94 4.79
C ALA A 73 17.46 -3.57 3.65
N ALA A 74 16.80 -3.83 2.52
CA ALA A 74 17.45 -4.38 1.33
C ALA A 74 18.51 -3.43 0.76
N ALA A 75 18.21 -2.15 0.68
CA ALA A 75 19.16 -1.14 0.23
C ALA A 75 20.39 -1.04 1.14
N LEU A 76 20.20 -1.06 2.46
CA LEU A 76 21.30 -1.00 3.44
C LEU A 76 22.23 -2.21 3.37
N VAL A 77 21.70 -3.41 3.15
CA VAL A 77 22.52 -4.62 2.99
C VAL A 77 23.26 -4.59 1.66
N ALA A 78 22.56 -4.36 0.57
CA ALA A 78 23.15 -4.35 -0.77
C ALA A 78 24.25 -3.29 -0.92
N ALA A 79 24.07 -2.11 -0.34
CA ALA A 79 25.06 -1.02 -0.40
C ALA A 79 26.42 -1.36 0.20
N LYS A 80 26.52 -2.45 0.98
CA LYS A 80 27.76 -2.94 1.59
C LYS A 80 28.31 -4.20 0.91
N THR A 81 27.80 -4.54 -0.27
CA THR A 81 28.20 -5.68 -1.08
C THR A 81 28.51 -5.21 -2.51
N PRO A 82 29.07 -6.04 -3.38
CA PRO A 82 29.23 -5.71 -4.81
C PRO A 82 27.92 -5.57 -5.58
N CYS A 83 26.80 -5.97 -4.99
CA CYS A 83 25.47 -5.96 -5.60
C CYS A 83 24.99 -4.54 -5.88
N LYS A 84 24.41 -4.31 -7.06
CA LYS A 84 23.79 -3.06 -7.44
C LYS A 84 22.33 -3.00 -7.00
N ILE A 85 21.84 -1.79 -6.79
CA ILE A 85 20.46 -1.55 -6.32
C ILE A 85 19.69 -0.78 -7.41
N ALA A 86 18.52 -1.29 -7.75
CA ALA A 86 17.52 -0.60 -8.55
C ALA A 86 16.27 -0.33 -7.71
N HIS A 87 15.81 0.91 -7.67
CA HIS A 87 14.65 1.32 -6.86
C HIS A 87 13.49 1.76 -7.76
N VAL A 88 12.37 1.05 -7.65
CA VAL A 88 11.11 1.36 -8.33
C VAL A 88 10.25 2.22 -7.42
N GLU A 89 9.55 3.21 -7.97
CA GLU A 89 8.80 4.25 -7.28
C GLU A 89 9.70 5.27 -6.55
N SER A 90 10.86 5.53 -7.12
CA SER A 90 11.87 6.45 -6.58
C SER A 90 11.51 7.93 -6.76
N GLY A 91 12.08 8.80 -5.94
CA GLY A 91 11.98 10.25 -6.06
C GLY A 91 10.68 10.88 -5.60
N LEU A 92 9.73 10.12 -5.07
CA LEU A 92 8.55 10.67 -4.39
C LEU A 92 8.97 11.36 -3.09
N ARG A 93 8.35 12.53 -2.78
CA ARG A 93 8.61 13.29 -1.55
C ARG A 93 7.31 13.79 -0.95
N SER A 94 7.16 13.57 0.36
CA SER A 94 6.10 14.17 1.18
C SER A 94 6.59 15.38 1.96
N TYR A 95 7.92 15.51 2.10
CA TYR A 95 8.60 16.52 2.92
C TYR A 95 8.19 16.48 4.41
N ARG A 96 7.69 15.34 4.88
CA ARG A 96 7.28 15.11 6.27
C ARG A 96 8.28 14.19 6.97
N TRP A 97 9.30 14.74 7.58
CA TRP A 97 10.36 13.98 8.27
C TRP A 97 9.88 13.08 9.43
N GLY A 98 8.71 13.36 10.01
CA GLY A 98 8.07 12.47 11.00
C GLY A 98 7.43 11.21 10.41
N MET A 99 7.44 11.05 9.10
CA MET A 99 6.86 9.92 8.39
C MET A 99 7.97 8.89 8.10
N PRO A 100 7.89 7.67 8.67
CA PRO A 100 8.92 6.65 8.47
C PRO A 100 9.20 6.33 6.99
N GLU A 101 8.15 6.31 6.18
CA GLU A 101 8.23 6.05 4.75
C GLU A 101 9.04 7.13 4.01
N GLU A 102 8.98 8.40 4.45
CA GLU A 102 9.80 9.47 3.86
C GLU A 102 11.29 9.22 4.10
N VAL A 103 11.65 8.79 5.31
CA VAL A 103 13.03 8.44 5.64
C VAL A 103 13.48 7.25 4.80
N ASN A 104 12.65 6.21 4.71
CA ASN A 104 12.96 4.99 3.96
C ASN A 104 13.24 5.30 2.49
N ARG A 105 12.39 6.10 1.82
CA ARG A 105 12.55 6.40 0.39
C ARG A 105 13.78 7.27 0.12
N ILE A 106 14.04 8.28 0.95
CA ILE A 106 15.21 9.15 0.78
C ILE A 106 16.50 8.35 0.91
N VAL A 107 16.62 7.50 1.93
CA VAL A 107 17.81 6.67 2.15
C VAL A 107 17.96 5.65 1.03
N THR A 108 16.88 4.99 0.62
CA THR A 108 16.90 4.00 -0.47
C THR A 108 17.31 4.66 -1.78
N ASP A 109 16.75 5.83 -2.11
CA ASP A 109 17.13 6.59 -3.31
C ASP A 109 18.63 6.89 -3.31
N ARG A 110 19.19 7.31 -2.18
CA ARG A 110 20.62 7.65 -2.06
C ARG A 110 21.56 6.46 -2.24
N LEU A 111 21.14 5.27 -1.80
CA LEU A 111 21.94 4.06 -1.90
C LEU A 111 21.80 3.36 -3.25
N SER A 112 20.81 3.71 -4.05
CA SER A 112 20.49 3.02 -5.31
C SER A 112 21.37 3.49 -6.47
N ASN A 113 21.73 2.55 -7.34
CA ASN A 113 22.50 2.81 -8.56
C ASN A 113 21.59 3.24 -9.73
N LEU A 114 20.36 2.76 -9.75
CA LEU A 114 19.36 3.01 -10.78
C LEU A 114 18.01 3.34 -10.15
N LEU A 115 17.40 4.43 -10.59
CA LEU A 115 16.19 5.01 -10.02
C LEU A 115 15.09 5.08 -11.07
N PHE A 116 14.04 4.28 -10.89
CA PHE A 116 12.85 4.29 -11.74
C PHE A 116 11.79 5.21 -11.14
N CYS A 117 11.62 6.37 -11.76
CA CYS A 117 10.74 7.43 -11.27
C CYS A 117 9.32 7.27 -11.84
N PRO A 118 8.27 7.36 -11.03
CA PRO A 118 6.90 7.27 -11.53
C PRO A 118 6.46 8.52 -12.30
N THR A 119 7.11 9.66 -12.08
CA THR A 119 6.77 10.94 -12.71
C THR A 119 8.00 11.78 -12.98
N ILE A 120 7.87 12.76 -13.89
CA ILE A 120 8.88 13.78 -14.12
C ILE A 120 9.16 14.60 -12.84
N LEU A 121 8.15 14.83 -12.00
CA LEU A 121 8.34 15.53 -10.72
C LEU A 121 9.24 14.72 -9.78
N ALA A 122 9.02 13.41 -9.68
CA ALA A 122 9.88 12.53 -8.89
C ALA A 122 11.34 12.57 -9.37
N GLN A 123 11.58 12.56 -10.68
CA GLN A 123 12.91 12.72 -11.24
C GLN A 123 13.52 14.09 -10.88
N LYS A 124 12.75 15.17 -10.98
CA LYS A 124 13.22 16.52 -10.61
C LYS A 124 13.61 16.60 -9.14
N ASN A 125 12.87 15.96 -8.24
CA ASN A 125 13.23 15.92 -6.82
C ASN A 125 14.63 15.32 -6.62
N LEU A 126 14.90 14.16 -7.24
CA LEU A 126 16.21 13.49 -7.15
C LEU A 126 17.35 14.37 -7.71
N VAL A 127 17.14 15.02 -8.84
CA VAL A 127 18.12 15.92 -9.43
C VAL A 127 18.41 17.11 -8.51
N SER A 128 17.35 17.72 -7.93
CA SER A 128 17.50 18.87 -7.01
C SER A 128 18.23 18.51 -5.73
N GLU A 129 18.14 17.26 -5.29
CA GLU A 129 18.86 16.73 -4.13
C GLU A 129 20.33 16.39 -4.41
N GLY A 130 20.82 16.64 -5.63
CA GLY A 130 22.22 16.43 -6.01
C GLY A 130 22.62 14.96 -6.15
N GLY A 131 21.67 14.09 -6.50
CA GLY A 131 21.94 12.68 -6.81
C GLY A 131 22.64 12.53 -8.16
N ASN A 132 23.72 11.73 -8.21
CA ASN A 132 24.43 11.38 -9.45
C ASN A 132 23.96 10.05 -10.04
N GLN A 133 22.92 9.45 -9.48
CA GLN A 133 22.38 8.16 -9.91
C GLN A 133 21.67 8.29 -11.27
N LYS A 134 21.68 7.20 -12.03
CA LYS A 134 20.91 7.15 -13.27
C LYS A 134 19.41 7.10 -12.94
N THR A 135 18.67 8.11 -13.41
CA THR A 135 17.22 8.21 -13.24
C THR A 135 16.51 7.94 -14.57
N ILE A 136 15.42 7.18 -14.53
CA ILE A 136 14.58 6.88 -15.70
C ILE A 136 13.11 7.12 -15.29
N VAL A 137 12.37 7.90 -16.07
CA VAL A 137 10.92 8.04 -15.88
C VAL A 137 10.24 6.87 -16.56
N THR A 138 9.67 5.96 -15.78
CA THR A 138 9.03 4.73 -16.26
C THR A 138 7.51 4.74 -16.17
N GLY A 139 6.94 5.69 -15.46
CA GLY A 139 5.53 5.64 -15.06
C GLY A 139 5.34 4.95 -13.70
N ASP A 140 4.09 4.87 -13.27
CA ASP A 140 3.69 4.32 -11.98
C ASP A 140 3.26 2.85 -12.14
N VAL A 141 4.00 1.92 -11.56
CA VAL A 141 3.69 0.48 -11.62
C VAL A 141 2.33 0.12 -10.98
N MET A 142 1.84 0.95 -10.05
CA MET A 142 0.47 0.80 -9.55
C MET A 142 -0.56 1.07 -10.64
N TYR A 143 -0.30 2.05 -11.51
CA TYR A 143 -1.18 2.34 -12.64
C TYR A 143 -1.22 1.16 -13.62
N ASP A 144 -0.07 0.57 -13.95
CA ASP A 144 0.01 -0.58 -14.84
C ASP A 144 -0.77 -1.77 -14.27
N SER A 145 -0.59 -2.05 -12.98
CA SER A 145 -1.34 -3.11 -12.29
C SER A 145 -2.84 -2.82 -12.27
N PHE A 146 -3.23 -1.58 -11.95
CA PHE A 146 -4.63 -1.17 -11.94
C PHE A 146 -5.27 -1.34 -13.32
N VAL A 147 -4.62 -0.89 -14.39
CA VAL A 147 -5.13 -1.02 -15.77
C VAL A 147 -5.23 -2.48 -16.17
N TYR A 148 -4.19 -3.29 -15.91
CA TYR A 148 -4.18 -4.70 -16.24
C TYR A 148 -5.38 -5.43 -15.61
N TYR A 149 -5.53 -5.34 -14.30
CA TYR A 149 -6.61 -6.03 -13.59
C TYR A 149 -7.99 -5.44 -13.92
N SER A 150 -8.10 -4.12 -14.11
CA SER A 150 -9.36 -3.49 -14.51
C SER A 150 -9.90 -4.03 -15.83
N ASN A 151 -9.03 -4.47 -16.73
CA ASN A 151 -9.44 -4.97 -18.05
C ASN A 151 -9.89 -6.45 -18.04
N ILE A 152 -9.54 -7.21 -17.00
CA ILE A 152 -9.84 -8.66 -16.94
C ILE A 152 -10.91 -9.02 -15.90
N LEU A 153 -11.34 -8.07 -15.06
CA LEU A 153 -12.29 -8.31 -13.98
C LEU A 153 -13.74 -8.44 -14.49
N ASP A 154 -14.43 -9.43 -13.99
CA ASP A 154 -15.90 -9.48 -14.04
C ASP A 154 -16.48 -8.63 -12.93
N TYR A 155 -16.69 -7.36 -13.21
CA TYR A 155 -17.24 -6.41 -12.25
C TYR A 155 -18.63 -6.79 -11.78
N ASP A 156 -19.48 -7.34 -12.66
CA ASP A 156 -20.87 -7.64 -12.33
C ASP A 156 -20.96 -8.75 -11.30
N ALA A 157 -20.18 -9.81 -11.46
CA ALA A 157 -20.11 -10.89 -10.49
C ALA A 157 -19.64 -10.40 -9.11
N ILE A 158 -18.62 -9.53 -9.05
CA ILE A 158 -18.09 -9.01 -7.79
C ILE A 158 -19.10 -8.08 -7.09
N ILE A 159 -19.72 -7.18 -7.83
CA ILE A 159 -20.68 -6.20 -7.30
C ILE A 159 -21.95 -6.90 -6.81
N GLN A 160 -22.48 -7.86 -7.57
CA GLN A 160 -23.66 -8.66 -7.19
C GLN A 160 -23.39 -9.52 -5.96
N LYS A 161 -22.23 -10.20 -5.90
CA LYS A 161 -21.84 -11.01 -4.73
C LYS A 161 -21.86 -10.22 -3.42
N ASN A 162 -21.57 -8.91 -3.50
CA ASN A 162 -21.55 -8.01 -2.35
C ASN A 162 -22.85 -7.22 -2.18
N ASN A 163 -23.91 -7.55 -2.94
CA ASN A 163 -25.19 -6.84 -2.93
C ASN A 163 -25.02 -5.32 -3.08
N LEU A 164 -24.17 -4.89 -4.01
CA LEU A 164 -23.93 -3.48 -4.33
C LEU A 164 -24.58 -3.12 -5.66
N LYS A 165 -24.90 -1.83 -5.82
CA LYS A 165 -25.40 -1.27 -7.09
C LYS A 165 -24.40 -0.29 -7.66
N LYS A 166 -24.12 -0.42 -8.95
CA LYS A 166 -23.17 0.45 -9.65
C LYS A 166 -23.55 1.93 -9.51
N SER A 167 -22.56 2.74 -9.17
CA SER A 167 -22.67 4.21 -9.02
C SER A 167 -23.68 4.73 -7.99
N GLU A 168 -24.16 3.86 -7.10
CA GLU A 168 -25.13 4.24 -6.07
C GLU A 168 -24.53 4.32 -4.66
N TYR A 169 -23.25 3.96 -4.45
CA TYR A 169 -22.60 3.95 -3.15
C TYR A 169 -21.33 4.80 -3.09
N LEU A 170 -20.98 5.22 -1.87
CA LEU A 170 -19.66 5.74 -1.52
C LEU A 170 -18.81 4.61 -0.97
N LEU A 171 -17.63 4.42 -1.54
CA LEU A 171 -16.63 3.52 -0.97
C LEU A 171 -15.81 4.27 0.08
N VAL A 172 -15.72 3.71 1.27
CA VAL A 172 -15.00 4.35 2.39
C VAL A 172 -13.94 3.40 2.94
N THR A 173 -12.71 3.88 3.15
CA THR A 173 -11.69 3.16 3.90
C THR A 173 -11.03 4.06 4.95
N ILE A 174 -10.82 3.52 6.15
CA ILE A 174 -10.21 4.23 7.28
C ILE A 174 -9.29 3.24 7.99
N HIS A 175 -7.99 3.54 8.09
CA HIS A 175 -7.04 2.64 8.73
C HIS A 175 -5.81 3.33 9.34
N ARG A 176 -5.55 4.61 9.01
CA ARG A 176 -4.39 5.31 9.56
C ARG A 176 -4.52 5.53 11.06
N ALA A 177 -3.41 5.33 11.78
CA ALA A 177 -3.33 5.50 13.22
C ALA A 177 -3.84 6.87 13.69
N GLU A 178 -3.46 7.92 12.98
CA GLU A 178 -3.86 9.30 13.27
C GLU A 178 -5.39 9.51 13.25
N ASN A 179 -6.12 8.71 12.46
CA ASN A 179 -7.58 8.76 12.38
C ASN A 179 -8.25 7.77 13.33
N THR A 180 -7.66 6.59 13.52
CA THR A 180 -8.29 5.50 14.27
C THR A 180 -8.00 5.56 15.76
N ASP A 181 -6.83 6.04 16.20
CA ASP A 181 -6.40 5.97 17.59
C ASP A 181 -6.95 7.12 18.44
N ASP A 182 -7.38 8.21 17.82
CA ASP A 182 -8.05 9.33 18.47
C ASP A 182 -9.57 9.14 18.45
N LYS A 183 -10.17 8.99 19.64
CA LYS A 183 -11.62 8.77 19.83
C LYS A 183 -12.47 9.90 19.21
N ARG A 184 -12.04 11.15 19.36
CA ARG A 184 -12.77 12.32 18.87
C ARG A 184 -12.75 12.34 17.33
N ARG A 185 -11.56 12.12 16.76
CA ARG A 185 -11.36 12.15 15.31
C ARG A 185 -12.13 11.03 14.62
N LEU A 186 -11.98 9.79 15.09
CA LEU A 186 -12.75 8.64 14.57
C LEU A 186 -14.25 8.85 14.76
N GLY A 187 -14.68 9.34 15.93
CA GLY A 187 -16.09 9.64 16.21
C GLY A 187 -16.69 10.66 15.26
N ASN A 188 -15.95 11.73 14.94
CA ASN A 188 -16.38 12.75 13.98
C ASN A 188 -16.52 12.18 12.57
N ILE A 189 -15.54 11.35 12.11
CA ILE A 189 -15.59 10.69 10.81
C ILE A 189 -16.82 9.78 10.72
N ILE A 190 -17.02 8.90 11.70
CA ILE A 190 -18.17 7.98 11.73
C ILE A 190 -19.50 8.74 11.75
N SER A 191 -19.59 9.81 12.55
CA SER A 191 -20.81 10.65 12.61
C SER A 191 -21.13 11.29 11.25
N ALA A 192 -20.14 11.81 10.56
CA ALA A 192 -20.28 12.35 9.20
C ALA A 192 -20.75 11.27 8.21
N LEU A 193 -20.14 10.08 8.24
CA LEU A 193 -20.51 8.96 7.37
C LEU A 193 -21.95 8.48 7.64
N ARG A 194 -22.39 8.42 8.89
CA ARG A 194 -23.79 8.12 9.26
C ARG A 194 -24.77 9.18 8.75
N SER A 195 -24.38 10.44 8.77
CA SER A 195 -25.22 11.52 8.19
C SER A 195 -25.35 11.38 6.68
N ILE A 196 -24.27 11.00 6.00
CA ILE A 196 -24.22 10.76 4.56
C ILE A 196 -25.03 9.51 4.18
N SER A 197 -24.98 8.44 5.00
CA SER A 197 -25.65 7.18 4.73
C SER A 197 -27.18 7.30 4.62
N ARG A 198 -27.77 8.38 5.15
CA ARG A 198 -29.19 8.71 4.96
C ARG A 198 -29.56 9.12 3.53
N LYS A 199 -28.56 9.48 2.71
CA LYS A 199 -28.76 10.00 1.35
C LYS A 199 -28.18 9.11 0.25
N VAL A 200 -27.13 8.37 0.58
CA VAL A 200 -26.41 7.47 -0.33
C VAL A 200 -25.85 6.31 0.46
N GLU A 201 -25.86 5.10 -0.10
CA GLU A 201 -25.29 3.92 0.55
C GLU A 201 -23.79 4.17 0.83
N VAL A 202 -23.36 3.93 2.07
CA VAL A 202 -21.96 4.03 2.49
C VAL A 202 -21.45 2.61 2.72
N VAL A 203 -20.45 2.21 1.95
CA VAL A 203 -19.84 0.87 2.01
C VAL A 203 -18.46 1.00 2.64
N LEU A 204 -18.25 0.31 3.74
CA LEU A 204 -17.01 0.32 4.51
C LEU A 204 -16.42 -1.10 4.60
N PRO A 205 -15.50 -1.48 3.71
CA PRO A 205 -14.62 -2.62 3.97
C PRO A 205 -13.79 -2.31 5.21
N ILE A 206 -14.11 -2.99 6.33
CA ILE A 206 -13.57 -2.58 7.62
C ILE A 206 -12.19 -3.17 7.87
N HIS A 207 -11.19 -2.32 8.01
CA HIS A 207 -9.85 -2.75 8.41
C HIS A 207 -9.88 -3.25 9.89
N PRO A 208 -9.18 -4.33 10.25
CA PRO A 208 -9.17 -4.89 11.59
C PRO A 208 -8.82 -3.88 12.69
N ARG A 209 -7.82 -3.03 12.45
CA ARG A 209 -7.48 -1.92 13.35
C ARG A 209 -8.69 -1.03 13.62
N THR A 210 -9.37 -0.61 12.57
CA THR A 210 -10.54 0.26 12.65
C THR A 210 -11.69 -0.40 13.38
N LYS A 211 -11.96 -1.69 13.09
CA LYS A 211 -12.95 -2.51 13.80
C LYS A 211 -12.69 -2.55 15.30
N LYS A 212 -11.43 -2.83 15.70
CA LYS A 212 -10.98 -2.83 17.09
C LYS A 212 -11.20 -1.49 17.79
N MET A 213 -10.87 -0.37 17.14
CA MET A 213 -11.00 0.95 17.73
C MET A 213 -12.46 1.42 17.82
N ILE A 214 -13.30 1.09 16.83
CA ILE A 214 -14.74 1.34 16.87
C ILE A 214 -15.38 0.62 18.07
N GLN A 215 -15.03 -0.65 18.28
CA GLN A 215 -15.48 -1.42 19.44
C GLN A 215 -15.00 -0.82 20.76
N LYS A 216 -13.70 -0.50 20.86
CA LYS A 216 -13.09 0.13 22.04
C LYS A 216 -13.76 1.45 22.44
N PHE A 217 -14.14 2.25 21.44
CA PHE A 217 -14.75 3.56 21.66
C PHE A 217 -16.28 3.52 21.69
N SER A 218 -16.89 2.33 21.51
CA SER A 218 -18.34 2.12 21.47
C SER A 218 -19.04 3.02 20.44
N LEU A 219 -18.46 3.14 19.24
CA LEU A 219 -19.02 3.95 18.16
C LEU A 219 -20.06 3.14 17.38
N SER A 220 -21.21 3.76 17.07
CA SER A 220 -22.27 3.13 16.27
C SER A 220 -22.01 3.29 14.78
N LEU A 221 -22.10 2.20 14.03
CA LEU A 221 -22.02 2.15 12.57
C LEU A 221 -23.40 2.06 11.91
N GLU A 222 -24.47 2.42 12.61
CA GLU A 222 -25.83 2.39 12.10
C GLU A 222 -25.98 3.15 10.78
N GLY A 223 -26.59 2.50 9.79
CA GLY A 223 -26.78 3.05 8.44
C GLY A 223 -25.55 2.89 7.51
N ILE A 224 -24.40 2.44 8.02
CA ILE A 224 -23.22 2.16 7.22
C ILE A 224 -23.20 0.66 6.90
N LYS A 225 -23.06 0.32 5.62
CA LYS A 225 -22.87 -1.06 5.18
C LYS A 225 -21.43 -1.49 5.43
N VAL A 226 -21.21 -2.17 6.54
CA VAL A 226 -19.91 -2.72 6.90
C VAL A 226 -19.75 -4.08 6.23
N ILE A 227 -18.61 -4.29 5.57
CA ILE A 227 -18.23 -5.57 4.99
C ILE A 227 -16.84 -5.97 5.50
N GLU A 228 -16.56 -7.28 5.48
CA GLU A 228 -15.23 -7.77 5.83
C GLU A 228 -14.17 -7.25 4.86
N PRO A 229 -12.88 -7.26 5.24
CA PRO A 229 -11.80 -6.88 4.35
C PRO A 229 -11.90 -7.62 3.02
N VAL A 230 -11.73 -6.90 1.93
CA VAL A 230 -11.86 -7.45 0.58
C VAL A 230 -10.50 -7.58 -0.08
N SER A 231 -10.40 -8.47 -1.06
CA SER A 231 -9.21 -8.65 -1.86
C SER A 231 -8.92 -7.44 -2.75
N TYR A 232 -7.70 -7.38 -3.29
CA TYR A 232 -7.27 -6.30 -4.19
C TYR A 232 -8.18 -6.18 -5.42
N LEU A 233 -8.50 -7.31 -6.07
CA LEU A 233 -9.36 -7.33 -7.23
C LEU A 233 -10.78 -6.86 -6.92
N SER A 234 -11.32 -7.26 -5.78
CA SER A 234 -12.61 -6.76 -5.30
C SER A 234 -12.56 -5.26 -4.98
N MET A 235 -11.45 -4.77 -4.44
CA MET A 235 -11.27 -3.33 -4.18
C MET A 235 -11.26 -2.53 -5.47
N ILE A 236 -10.55 -2.97 -6.52
CA ILE A 236 -10.61 -2.35 -7.86
C ILE A 236 -12.05 -2.30 -8.36
N ALA A 237 -12.79 -3.41 -8.27
CA ALA A 237 -14.19 -3.46 -8.68
C ALA A 237 -15.05 -2.45 -7.93
N PHE A 238 -14.83 -2.31 -6.61
CA PHE A 238 -15.56 -1.36 -5.78
C PHE A 238 -15.22 0.08 -6.12
N ILE A 239 -13.96 0.41 -6.36
CA ILE A 239 -13.55 1.76 -6.78
C ILE A 239 -14.20 2.11 -8.10
N VAL A 240 -14.04 1.25 -9.12
CA VAL A 240 -14.55 1.50 -10.48
C VAL A 240 -16.08 1.67 -10.50
N ASN A 241 -16.79 0.95 -9.65
CA ASN A 241 -18.26 0.99 -9.59
C ASN A 241 -18.82 1.91 -8.49
N SER A 242 -17.97 2.60 -7.73
CA SER A 242 -18.44 3.57 -6.73
C SER A 242 -18.91 4.88 -7.37
N LYS A 243 -19.71 5.63 -6.64
CA LYS A 243 -20.04 7.03 -6.96
C LYS A 243 -18.87 7.97 -6.65
N ALA A 244 -18.20 7.71 -5.54
CA ALA A 244 -16.99 8.39 -5.10
C ALA A 244 -16.27 7.56 -4.03
N VAL A 245 -15.04 7.93 -3.73
CA VAL A 245 -14.18 7.30 -2.71
C VAL A 245 -13.89 8.29 -1.58
N VAL A 246 -13.93 7.82 -0.34
CA VAL A 246 -13.51 8.56 0.86
C VAL A 246 -12.44 7.72 1.55
N THR A 247 -11.23 8.24 1.70
CA THR A 247 -10.13 7.42 2.18
C THR A 247 -9.01 8.20 2.87
N ASP A 248 -8.31 7.55 3.79
CA ASP A 248 -7.03 7.99 4.33
C ASP A 248 -5.84 7.24 3.71
N SER A 249 -6.08 6.30 2.79
CA SER A 249 -5.04 5.54 2.10
C SER A 249 -4.44 6.29 0.92
N GLY A 250 -3.12 6.51 0.91
CA GLY A 250 -2.42 7.10 -0.23
C GLY A 250 -2.53 6.23 -1.51
N GLY A 251 -2.47 4.90 -1.37
CA GLY A 251 -2.66 3.98 -2.49
C GLY A 251 -4.05 4.09 -3.10
N LEU A 252 -5.08 4.04 -2.25
CA LEU A 252 -6.47 4.13 -2.72
C LEU A 252 -6.81 5.49 -3.36
N GLN A 253 -6.16 6.58 -2.93
CA GLN A 253 -6.26 7.88 -3.59
C GLN A 253 -5.75 7.82 -5.03
N LYS A 254 -4.58 7.18 -5.26
CA LYS A 254 -4.05 6.97 -6.61
C LYS A 254 -5.02 6.11 -7.45
N GLU A 255 -5.51 5.01 -6.91
CA GLU A 255 -6.43 4.10 -7.61
C GLU A 255 -7.76 4.78 -7.95
N ALA A 256 -8.31 5.59 -7.04
CA ALA A 256 -9.48 6.43 -7.31
C ALA A 256 -9.24 7.41 -8.46
N TYR A 257 -8.05 8.02 -8.51
CA TYR A 257 -7.63 8.87 -9.61
C TYR A 257 -7.52 8.09 -10.92
N PHE A 258 -6.92 6.91 -10.91
CA PHE A 258 -6.81 6.03 -12.08
C PHE A 258 -8.18 5.62 -12.61
N ALA A 259 -9.13 5.34 -11.71
CA ALA A 259 -10.52 5.04 -12.04
C ALA A 259 -11.33 6.28 -12.42
N LYS A 260 -10.75 7.48 -12.45
CA LYS A 260 -11.42 8.76 -12.69
C LYS A 260 -12.61 9.01 -11.73
N LYS A 261 -12.48 8.56 -10.48
CA LYS A 261 -13.47 8.76 -9.43
C LYS A 261 -13.13 9.98 -8.57
N LYS A 262 -14.17 10.66 -8.13
CA LYS A 262 -14.01 11.71 -7.10
C LYS A 262 -13.47 11.06 -5.84
N CYS A 263 -12.43 11.64 -5.25
CA CYS A 263 -11.82 11.16 -4.03
C CYS A 263 -11.78 12.28 -2.99
N LEU A 264 -12.26 11.96 -1.78
CA LEU A 264 -12.12 12.81 -0.60
C LEU A 264 -11.11 12.16 0.34
N THR A 265 -10.06 12.89 0.66
CA THR A 265 -9.04 12.46 1.64
C THR A 265 -9.45 12.93 3.04
N ILE A 266 -9.31 12.04 4.03
CA ILE A 266 -9.61 12.29 5.45
C ILE A 266 -8.39 12.08 6.33
#